data_b79b6742ae50ce2efdf48c91b6af5a60
#
_entry.id   b79b6742ae50ce2efdf48c91b6af5a60
#
_cell.length_a   1.000
_cell.length_b   1.000
_cell.length_c   1.000
_cell.angle_alpha   90.00
_cell.angle_beta   90.00
_cell.angle_gamma   90.00
#
_symmetry.space_group_name_H-M   'P 1'
#
loop_
_entity.id
_entity.type
_entity.pdbx_description
1 polymer ?
#
loop_
_entity_poly.entity_id
_entity_poly.type
_entity_poly.pdbx_seq_one_letter_code
_entity_poly.pdbx_strand_id
1 'polypeptide(L)'
;EIELLKKKAELFGYEPLIRVHIMSEGGDIFAGMTMMNTLESSRVKIITIAQGSCCSAATFMLLGGSRRLMGKNAYVLIHQISTELWGNFQELKHELKSTDKFMRMLKKMYLEKTSIPEKMLKKLMKKDIYLSPKDCLKYGIVHALE
;
A
#
# COMPACT_ATOMS: atom_id res chain seq x y z
N GLU A 1 -21.04 0.52 9.68
CA GLU A 1 -20.47 -0.73 10.27
C GLU A 1 -19.41 -0.43 11.34
N ILE A 2 -18.39 0.38 11.07
CA ILE A 2 -17.31 0.74 12.02
C ILE A 2 -17.88 1.39 13.30
N GLU A 3 -18.82 2.31 13.18
CA GLU A 3 -19.48 2.94 14.33
C GLU A 3 -20.29 1.94 15.17
N LEU A 4 -20.94 0.96 14.53
CA LEU A 4 -21.65 -0.10 15.25
C LEU A 4 -20.70 -1.03 15.99
N LEU A 5 -19.57 -1.39 15.38
CA LEU A 5 -18.50 -2.17 16.02
C LEU A 5 -17.95 -1.43 17.24
N LYS A 6 -17.75 -0.13 17.14
CA LYS A 6 -17.26 0.70 18.22
C LYS A 6 -18.22 0.73 19.40
N LYS A 7 -19.52 0.99 19.15
CA LYS A 7 -20.55 0.94 20.20
C LYS A 7 -20.65 -0.41 20.89
N LYS A 8 -20.58 -1.51 20.13
CA LYS A 8 -20.55 -2.87 20.70
C LYS A 8 -19.32 -3.09 21.57
N ALA A 9 -18.14 -2.66 21.11
CA ALA A 9 -16.90 -2.79 21.86
C ALA A 9 -16.92 -2.00 23.17
N GLU A 10 -17.45 -0.77 23.15
CA GLU A 10 -17.65 0.06 24.33
C GLU A 10 -18.59 -0.62 25.35
N LEU A 11 -19.69 -1.22 24.88
CA LEU A 11 -20.64 -1.97 25.72
C LEU A 11 -20.02 -3.20 26.40
N PHE A 12 -19.08 -3.87 25.73
CA PHE A 12 -18.45 -5.09 26.24
C PHE A 12 -17.05 -4.86 26.85
N GLY A 13 -16.59 -3.60 26.90
CA GLY A 13 -15.32 -3.23 27.55
C GLY A 13 -14.06 -3.71 26.84
N TYR A 14 -14.08 -3.85 25.51
CA TYR A 14 -12.89 -4.18 24.71
C TYR A 14 -12.61 -3.13 23.62
N GLU A 15 -11.35 -3.03 23.19
CA GLU A 15 -10.98 -2.17 22.07
C GLU A 15 -11.29 -2.89 20.73
N PRO A 16 -12.07 -2.26 19.84
CA PRO A 16 -12.38 -2.85 18.55
C PRO A 16 -11.14 -2.94 17.67
N LEU A 17 -11.00 -4.03 16.95
CA LEU A 17 -9.90 -4.31 16.04
C LEU A 17 -10.44 -4.83 14.72
N ILE A 18 -9.99 -4.25 13.61
CA ILE A 18 -10.31 -4.71 12.25
C ILE A 18 -9.07 -5.33 11.63
N ARG A 19 -9.20 -6.54 11.12
CA ARG A 19 -8.16 -7.22 10.32
C ARG A 19 -8.56 -7.16 8.85
N VAL A 20 -7.72 -6.54 8.03
CA VAL A 20 -7.92 -6.41 6.58
C VAL A 20 -6.94 -7.32 5.87
N HIS A 21 -7.46 -8.42 5.32
CA HIS A 21 -6.66 -9.35 4.52
C HIS A 21 -6.63 -8.87 3.07
N ILE A 22 -5.43 -8.73 2.52
CA ILE A 22 -5.18 -8.14 1.19
C ILE A 22 -4.56 -9.22 0.29
N MET A 23 -5.26 -9.53 -0.78
CA MET A 23 -4.77 -10.33 -1.90
C MET A 23 -5.23 -9.65 -3.20
N SER A 24 -4.31 -8.96 -3.88
CA SER A 24 -4.65 -8.17 -5.07
C SER A 24 -3.40 -7.85 -5.88
N GLU A 25 -3.55 -7.87 -7.19
CA GLU A 25 -2.52 -7.41 -8.14
C GLU A 25 -2.43 -5.88 -8.26
N GLY A 26 -3.31 -5.15 -7.59
CA GLY A 26 -3.39 -3.71 -7.65
C GLY A 26 -4.47 -3.21 -8.59
N GLY A 27 -4.19 -2.13 -9.31
CA GLY A 27 -5.13 -1.47 -10.21
C GLY A 27 -5.00 0.05 -10.12
N ASP A 28 -6.12 0.75 -10.03
CA ASP A 28 -6.16 2.21 -9.99
C ASP A 28 -5.45 2.79 -8.77
N ILE A 29 -4.52 3.74 -9.02
CA ILE A 29 -3.69 4.35 -7.97
C ILE A 29 -4.50 5.24 -7.02
N PHE A 30 -5.56 5.90 -7.50
CA PHE A 30 -6.39 6.78 -6.67
C PHE A 30 -7.31 5.95 -5.77
N ALA A 31 -7.80 4.81 -6.26
CA ALA A 31 -8.52 3.85 -5.43
C ALA A 31 -7.62 3.33 -4.30
N GLY A 32 -6.39 2.94 -4.62
CA GLY A 32 -5.41 2.51 -3.62
C GLY A 32 -5.10 3.58 -2.57
N MET A 33 -4.90 4.84 -3.00
CA MET A 33 -4.69 5.97 -2.09
C MET A 33 -5.90 6.26 -1.21
N THR A 34 -7.10 6.19 -1.78
CA THR A 34 -8.35 6.38 -1.03
C THR A 34 -8.49 5.32 0.06
N MET A 35 -8.19 4.07 -0.26
CA MET A 35 -8.19 2.98 0.72
C MET A 35 -7.15 3.23 1.83
N MET A 36 -5.92 3.61 1.48
CA MET A 36 -4.88 3.95 2.46
C MET A 36 -5.36 5.05 3.40
N ASN A 37 -5.84 6.17 2.87
CA ASN A 37 -6.34 7.29 3.66
C ASN A 37 -7.51 6.89 4.58
N THR A 38 -8.41 6.05 4.08
CA THR A 38 -9.56 5.53 4.84
C THR A 38 -9.09 4.68 6.03
N LEU A 39 -8.10 3.81 5.82
CA LEU A 39 -7.55 2.96 6.88
C LEU A 39 -6.78 3.81 7.92
N GLU A 40 -5.99 4.78 7.49
CA GLU A 40 -5.23 5.67 8.38
C GLU A 40 -6.12 6.60 9.21
N SER A 41 -7.21 7.09 8.64
CA SER A 41 -8.16 7.95 9.35
C SER A 41 -9.12 7.20 10.26
N SER A 42 -9.05 5.87 10.28
CA SER A 42 -9.92 5.04 11.11
C SER A 42 -9.70 5.31 12.60
N ARG A 43 -10.81 5.50 13.32
CA ARG A 43 -10.81 5.57 14.80
C ARG A 43 -10.68 4.20 15.46
N VAL A 44 -10.77 3.13 14.68
CA VAL A 44 -10.61 1.75 15.11
C VAL A 44 -9.25 1.27 14.68
N LYS A 45 -8.56 0.50 15.50
CA LYS A 45 -7.26 -0.08 15.15
C LYS A 45 -7.38 -1.01 13.95
N ILE A 46 -6.59 -0.73 12.92
CA ILE A 46 -6.57 -1.53 11.70
C ILE A 46 -5.27 -2.32 11.61
N ILE A 47 -5.39 -3.63 11.48
CA ILE A 47 -4.26 -4.50 11.09
C ILE A 47 -4.44 -4.89 9.64
N THR A 48 -3.48 -4.55 8.79
CA THR A 48 -3.46 -5.00 7.40
C THR A 48 -2.55 -6.22 7.25
N ILE A 49 -2.95 -7.17 6.41
CA ILE A 49 -2.27 -8.46 6.27
C ILE A 49 -2.15 -8.79 4.79
N ALA A 50 -0.94 -8.80 4.26
CA ALA A 50 -0.68 -9.28 2.90
C ALA A 50 -0.81 -10.80 2.85
N GLN A 51 -1.74 -11.31 2.02
CA GLN A 51 -1.98 -12.74 1.82
C GLN A 51 -1.81 -13.09 0.33
N GLY A 52 -0.95 -14.02 -0.01
CA GLY A 52 -0.66 -14.33 -1.41
C GLY A 52 0.08 -13.18 -2.10
N SER A 53 -0.53 -12.55 -3.13
CA SER A 53 0.03 -11.37 -3.79
C SER A 53 -0.54 -10.06 -3.22
N CYS A 54 0.35 -9.08 -3.02
CA CYS A 54 -0.03 -7.71 -2.67
C CYS A 54 0.83 -6.76 -3.53
N CYS A 55 0.28 -6.37 -4.69
CA CYS A 55 1.04 -5.74 -5.75
C CYS A 55 0.56 -4.33 -6.07
N SER A 56 1.50 -3.46 -6.50
CA SER A 56 1.15 -2.15 -7.05
C SER A 56 0.28 -1.32 -6.08
N ALA A 57 -0.86 -0.79 -6.54
CA ALA A 57 -1.79 0.01 -5.72
C ALA A 57 -2.31 -0.74 -4.46
N ALA A 58 -2.33 -2.08 -4.44
CA ALA A 58 -2.69 -2.85 -3.25
C ALA A 58 -1.70 -2.65 -2.09
N THR A 59 -0.44 -2.30 -2.39
CA THR A 59 0.55 -2.00 -1.35
C THR A 59 0.19 -0.75 -0.55
N PHE A 60 -0.56 0.20 -1.11
CA PHE A 60 -1.02 1.39 -0.39
C PHE A 60 -2.00 1.00 0.72
N MET A 61 -2.93 0.07 0.43
CA MET A 61 -3.82 -0.48 1.46
C MET A 61 -3.01 -1.14 2.59
N LEU A 62 -1.99 -1.93 2.24
CA LEU A 62 -1.12 -2.55 3.23
C LEU A 62 -0.44 -1.51 4.11
N LEU A 63 0.09 -0.44 3.50
CA LEU A 63 0.77 0.66 4.20
C LEU A 63 -0.15 1.54 5.06
N GLY A 64 -1.47 1.50 4.81
CA GLY A 64 -2.49 2.22 5.58
C GLY A 64 -2.81 1.60 6.95
N GLY A 65 -2.38 0.36 7.21
CA GLY A 65 -2.60 -0.29 8.50
C GLY A 65 -1.70 0.27 9.60
N SER A 66 -2.26 0.44 10.81
CA SER A 66 -1.50 0.81 12.02
C SER A 66 -0.52 -0.30 12.43
N ARG A 67 -0.85 -1.55 12.15
CA ARG A 67 0.04 -2.70 12.21
C ARG A 67 -0.08 -3.48 10.90
N ARG A 68 1.05 -3.84 10.32
CA ARG A 68 1.14 -4.50 9.02
C ARG A 68 1.75 -5.89 9.20
N LEU A 69 1.05 -6.90 8.72
CA LEU A 69 1.47 -8.29 8.77
C LEU A 69 1.56 -8.87 7.37
N MET A 70 2.17 -10.05 7.25
CA MET A 70 2.33 -10.76 5.98
C MET A 70 2.35 -12.27 6.22
N GLY A 71 1.63 -13.00 5.39
CA GLY A 71 1.69 -14.47 5.35
C GLY A 71 3.06 -14.96 4.88
N LYS A 72 3.50 -16.10 5.41
CA LYS A 72 4.83 -16.69 5.12
C LYS A 72 5.07 -16.99 3.63
N ASN A 73 4.01 -17.20 2.86
CA ASN A 73 4.06 -17.51 1.42
C ASN A 73 3.55 -16.35 0.55
N ALA A 74 3.38 -15.16 1.13
CA ALA A 74 2.95 -13.98 0.40
C ALA A 74 4.13 -13.25 -0.26
N TYR A 75 3.81 -12.40 -1.25
CA TYR A 75 4.78 -11.56 -1.94
C TYR A 75 4.22 -10.16 -2.13
N VAL A 76 5.12 -9.19 -2.12
CA VAL A 76 4.82 -7.78 -2.38
C VAL A 76 5.54 -7.34 -3.65
N LEU A 77 4.86 -6.61 -4.52
CA LEU A 77 5.46 -5.99 -5.70
C LEU A 77 5.27 -4.47 -5.65
N ILE A 78 6.40 -3.75 -5.66
CA ILE A 78 6.44 -2.30 -5.80
C ILE A 78 7.05 -2.00 -7.17
N HIS A 79 6.31 -1.32 -8.03
CA HIS A 79 6.76 -0.94 -9.35
C HIS A 79 6.34 0.50 -9.72
N GLN A 80 6.82 0.99 -10.85
CA GLN A 80 6.41 2.29 -11.37
C GLN A 80 4.98 2.28 -11.90
N ILE A 81 4.42 3.48 -12.11
CA ILE A 81 3.12 3.63 -12.76
C ILE A 81 3.21 3.09 -14.19
N SER A 82 2.27 2.23 -14.54
CA SER A 82 1.99 1.84 -15.93
C SER A 82 0.78 2.62 -16.41
N THR A 83 0.88 3.22 -17.59
CA THR A 83 -0.23 3.94 -18.22
C THR A 83 -0.12 3.83 -19.74
N GLU A 84 -1.25 3.85 -20.39
CA GLU A 84 -1.33 3.98 -21.84
C GLU A 84 -1.62 5.45 -22.15
N LEU A 85 -0.86 6.03 -23.08
CA LEU A 85 -1.00 7.43 -23.45
C LEU A 85 -1.47 7.52 -24.90
N TRP A 86 -2.56 8.22 -25.11
CA TRP A 86 -3.11 8.52 -26.43
C TRP A 86 -3.53 9.99 -26.47
N GLY A 87 -3.22 10.67 -27.59
CA GLY A 87 -3.58 12.06 -27.76
C GLY A 87 -2.63 12.82 -28.69
N ASN A 88 -2.86 14.13 -28.86
CA ASN A 88 -1.95 15.00 -29.59
C ASN A 88 -0.68 15.29 -28.77
N PHE A 89 0.33 15.90 -29.40
CA PHE A 89 1.63 16.17 -28.78
C PHE A 89 1.54 16.92 -27.45
N GLN A 90 0.64 17.90 -27.31
CA GLN A 90 0.52 18.70 -26.09
C GLN A 90 -0.15 17.89 -24.98
N GLU A 91 -1.15 17.09 -25.31
CA GLU A 91 -1.83 16.18 -24.38
C GLU A 91 -0.84 15.15 -23.83
N LEU A 92 -0.08 14.48 -24.70
CA LEU A 92 0.95 13.52 -24.30
C LEU A 92 2.00 14.15 -23.36
N LYS A 93 2.43 15.38 -23.68
CA LYS A 93 3.39 16.12 -22.84
C LYS A 93 2.83 16.46 -21.47
N HIS A 94 1.56 16.82 -21.39
CA HIS A 94 0.87 17.09 -20.11
C HIS A 94 0.70 15.81 -19.30
N GLU A 95 0.31 14.71 -19.91
CA GLU A 95 0.16 13.41 -19.26
C GLU A 95 1.49 12.90 -18.69
N LEU A 96 2.58 12.97 -19.44
CA LEU A 96 3.92 12.61 -18.95
C LEU A 96 4.33 13.46 -17.75
N LYS A 97 4.06 14.77 -17.76
CA LYS A 97 4.35 15.66 -16.64
C LYS A 97 3.52 15.35 -15.41
N SER A 98 2.26 14.98 -15.59
CA SER A 98 1.36 14.56 -14.51
C SER A 98 1.81 13.23 -13.90
N THR A 99 2.12 12.24 -14.75
CA THR A 99 2.65 10.94 -14.31
C THR A 99 3.95 11.08 -13.53
N ASP A 100 4.85 11.99 -13.94
CA ASP A 100 6.10 12.26 -13.21
C ASP A 100 5.82 12.87 -11.81
N LYS A 101 4.82 13.75 -11.67
CA LYS A 101 4.38 14.24 -10.34
C LYS A 101 3.88 13.11 -9.46
N PHE A 102 3.04 12.22 -10.00
CA PHE A 102 2.54 11.05 -9.26
C PHE A 102 3.68 10.11 -8.86
N MET A 103 4.63 9.86 -9.75
CA MET A 103 5.81 9.05 -9.43
C MET A 103 6.64 9.63 -8.28
N ARG A 104 6.82 10.96 -8.23
CA ARG A 104 7.49 11.62 -7.10
C ARG A 104 6.70 11.47 -5.80
N MET A 105 5.39 11.64 -5.84
CA MET A 105 4.50 11.48 -4.69
C MET A 105 4.56 10.04 -4.16
N LEU A 106 4.48 9.03 -5.02
CA LEU A 106 4.57 7.62 -4.63
C LEU A 106 5.93 7.30 -3.99
N LYS A 107 7.03 7.78 -4.56
CA LYS A 107 8.36 7.61 -3.96
C LYS A 107 8.42 8.19 -2.54
N LYS A 108 7.93 9.41 -2.36
CA LYS A 108 7.87 10.06 -1.05
C LYS A 108 7.08 9.23 -0.06
N MET A 109 5.89 8.78 -0.45
CA MET A 109 5.02 7.93 0.38
C MET A 109 5.73 6.64 0.84
N TYR A 110 6.37 5.90 -0.07
CA TYR A 110 7.10 4.69 0.31
C TYR A 110 8.26 4.98 1.25
N LEU A 111 9.02 6.05 1.01
CA LEU A 111 10.15 6.43 1.88
C LEU A 111 9.70 6.87 3.28
N GLU A 112 8.54 7.50 3.40
CA GLU A 112 7.98 7.93 4.68
C GLU A 112 7.39 6.77 5.48
N LYS A 113 6.81 5.77 4.80
CA LYS A 113 6.08 4.67 5.44
C LYS A 113 6.89 3.38 5.64
N THR A 114 8.08 3.31 5.07
CA THR A 114 8.94 2.12 5.11
C THR A 114 10.38 2.50 5.40
N SER A 115 11.22 1.50 5.63
CA SER A 115 12.68 1.67 5.78
C SER A 115 13.44 1.32 4.50
N ILE A 116 12.77 1.32 3.34
CA ILE A 116 13.42 1.02 2.06
C ILE A 116 14.44 2.12 1.73
N PRO A 117 15.73 1.80 1.52
CA PRO A 117 16.70 2.79 1.06
C PRO A 117 16.29 3.37 -0.31
N GLU A 118 16.46 4.68 -0.51
CA GLU A 118 16.03 5.35 -1.75
C GLU A 118 16.61 4.69 -3.01
N LYS A 119 17.88 4.26 -2.96
CA LYS A 119 18.54 3.54 -4.05
C LYS A 119 17.84 2.22 -4.38
N MET A 120 17.39 1.50 -3.35
CA MET A 120 16.64 0.25 -3.53
C MET A 120 15.23 0.53 -4.07
N LEU A 121 14.52 1.51 -3.53
CA LEU A 121 13.20 1.90 -4.05
C LEU A 121 13.26 2.27 -5.54
N LYS A 122 14.25 3.04 -5.97
CA LYS A 122 14.49 3.35 -7.40
C LYS A 122 14.71 2.08 -8.24
N LYS A 123 15.38 1.06 -7.68
CA LYS A 123 15.58 -0.22 -8.35
C LYS A 123 14.28 -1.01 -8.47
N LEU A 124 13.52 -1.11 -7.37
CA LEU A 124 12.23 -1.79 -7.34
C LEU A 124 11.24 -1.16 -8.33
N MET A 125 11.18 0.17 -8.38
CA MET A 125 10.29 0.90 -9.30
C MET A 125 10.65 0.74 -10.78
N LYS A 126 11.88 0.32 -11.10
CA LYS A 126 12.32 0.11 -12.50
C LYS A 126 12.25 -1.34 -12.96
N LYS A 127 12.15 -2.26 -12.02
CA LYS A 127 12.21 -3.70 -12.30
C LYS A 127 11.13 -4.38 -11.46
N ASP A 128 10.30 -5.15 -12.07
CA ASP A 128 9.24 -5.91 -11.40
C ASP A 128 9.84 -7.01 -10.52
N ILE A 129 10.32 -6.62 -9.34
CA ILE A 129 10.95 -7.50 -8.36
C ILE A 129 9.96 -7.79 -7.25
N TYR A 130 9.55 -9.04 -7.14
CA TYR A 130 8.74 -9.52 -6.03
C TYR A 130 9.56 -9.60 -4.76
N LEU A 131 9.08 -8.95 -3.71
CA LEU A 131 9.71 -8.96 -2.39
C LEU A 131 9.17 -10.13 -1.57
N SER A 132 10.08 -10.93 -1.04
CA SER A 132 9.76 -12.01 -0.12
C SER A 132 9.34 -11.48 1.26
N PRO A 133 8.73 -12.32 2.13
CA PRO A 133 8.43 -11.93 3.50
C PRO A 133 9.65 -11.42 4.28
N LYS A 134 10.81 -12.01 4.05
CA LYS A 134 12.09 -11.58 4.64
C LYS A 134 12.50 -10.19 4.18
N ASP A 135 12.32 -9.89 2.88
CA ASP A 135 12.61 -8.55 2.34
C ASP A 135 11.62 -7.52 2.89
N CYS A 136 10.34 -7.87 2.97
CA CYS A 136 9.29 -6.99 3.49
C CYS A 136 9.52 -6.63 4.97
N LEU A 137 9.97 -7.57 5.79
CA LEU A 137 10.40 -7.31 7.17
C LEU A 137 11.64 -6.40 7.20
N LYS A 138 12.66 -6.75 6.43
CA LYS A 138 13.93 -5.99 6.35
C LYS A 138 13.69 -4.53 5.97
N TYR A 139 12.77 -4.27 5.05
CA TYR A 139 12.47 -2.92 4.57
C TYR A 139 11.32 -2.23 5.31
N GLY A 140 10.83 -2.80 6.40
CA GLY A 140 9.76 -2.21 7.19
C GLY A 140 8.45 -2.03 6.43
N ILE A 141 8.24 -2.79 5.35
CA ILE A 141 6.95 -2.83 4.63
C ILE A 141 5.93 -3.48 5.53
N VAL A 142 6.30 -4.54 6.23
CA VAL A 142 5.51 -5.19 7.28
C VAL A 142 6.28 -5.23 8.60
N HIS A 143 5.57 -5.38 9.71
CA HIS A 143 6.12 -5.37 11.06
C HIS A 143 6.35 -6.78 11.61
N ALA A 144 5.61 -7.79 11.10
CA ALA A 144 5.76 -9.19 11.50
C ALA A 144 5.18 -10.13 10.42
N LEU A 145 5.55 -11.40 10.51
CA LEU A 145 4.94 -12.50 9.74
C LEU A 145 3.83 -13.15 10.57
N GLU A 146 2.86 -13.71 9.86
CA GLU A 146 1.74 -14.45 10.41
C GLU A 146 1.90 -15.95 10.14
#